data_ffbb14999657db562cae956c8afc9287
#
_entry.id   ffbb14999657db562cae956c8afc9287
#
_cell.length_a   1.000
_cell.length_b   1.000
_cell.length_c   1.000
_cell.angle_alpha   90.00
_cell.angle_beta   90.00
_cell.angle_gamma   90.00
#
_symmetry.space_group_name_H-M   'P 1'
#
loop_
_entity.id
_entity.type
_entity.pdbx_description
1 polymer ?
#
loop_
_entity_poly.entity_id
_entity_poly.type
_entity_poly.pdbx_seq_one_letter_code
_entity_poly.pdbx_strand_id
1 'polypeptide(L)'
;MVKVIIDSNFFFVPFRFKIDIFEQLDRLFGKSRPVVLSTTIEELQQLTAKGPPKMRKQAQAAFEYTQKCVTAKVEKGSSESYDDVILRKAKDWNYPVATNDANLRERLREASVTVVFVRKKSHLVVDGKSFQ
;
A
#
# COMPACT_ATOMS: atom_id res chain seq x y z
N MET A 1 15.31 -8.26 5.75
CA MET A 1 14.53 -7.05 5.45
C MET A 1 13.14 -7.46 5.01
N VAL A 2 12.11 -6.94 5.68
CA VAL A 2 10.72 -7.28 5.36
C VAL A 2 10.25 -6.43 4.18
N LYS A 3 9.71 -7.05 3.15
CA LYS A 3 9.13 -6.34 2.00
C LYS A 3 7.65 -6.12 2.27
N VAL A 4 7.19 -4.88 2.09
CA VAL A 4 5.81 -4.47 2.38
C VAL A 4 5.19 -3.92 1.11
N ILE A 5 4.09 -4.51 0.67
CA ILE A 5 3.34 -4.00 -0.49
C ILE A 5 2.53 -2.80 -0.03
N ILE A 6 2.64 -1.67 -0.76
CA ILE A 6 1.95 -0.43 -0.43
C ILE A 6 0.77 -0.24 -1.39
N ASP A 7 -0.44 -0.19 -0.82
CA ASP A 7 -1.65 0.08 -1.59
C ASP A 7 -1.73 1.57 -1.97
N SER A 8 -2.45 1.88 -3.05
CA SER A 8 -2.55 3.24 -3.58
C SER A 8 -3.00 4.26 -2.54
N ASN A 9 -4.02 3.93 -1.74
CA ASN A 9 -4.55 4.86 -0.74
C ASN A 9 -3.52 5.18 0.36
N PHE A 10 -2.58 4.28 0.61
CA PHE A 10 -1.59 4.47 1.68
C PHE A 10 -0.59 5.57 1.33
N PHE A 11 -0.39 5.85 0.06
CA PHE A 11 0.49 6.96 -0.37
C PHE A 11 -0.10 8.34 -0.05
N PHE A 12 -1.38 8.41 0.30
CA PHE A 12 -2.01 9.66 0.75
C PHE A 12 -1.86 9.91 2.25
N VAL A 13 -1.43 8.90 3.01
CA VAL A 13 -1.28 8.99 4.47
C VAL A 13 -0.36 10.15 4.89
N PRO A 14 0.82 10.36 4.25
CA PRO A 14 1.69 11.47 4.65
C PRO A 14 1.01 12.84 4.58
N PHE A 15 0.11 13.02 3.61
CA PHE A 15 -0.60 14.30 3.44
C PHE A 15 -1.76 14.46 4.41
N ARG A 16 -2.49 13.38 4.66
CA ARG A 16 -3.71 13.42 5.47
C ARG A 16 -3.43 13.42 6.97
N PHE A 17 -2.39 12.72 7.39
CA PHE A 17 -2.12 12.48 8.81
C PHE A 17 -0.74 12.94 9.26
N LYS A 18 0.07 13.51 8.36
CA LYS A 18 1.44 13.95 8.65
C LYS A 18 2.31 12.83 9.25
N ILE A 19 2.19 11.64 8.67
CA ILE A 19 2.94 10.47 9.10
C ILE A 19 4.01 10.15 8.06
N ASP A 20 5.24 9.94 8.52
CA ASP A 20 6.30 9.40 7.67
C ASP A 20 6.11 7.88 7.61
N ILE A 21 5.47 7.40 6.54
CA ILE A 21 5.11 5.99 6.43
C ILE A 21 6.34 5.09 6.35
N PHE A 22 7.40 5.54 5.68
CA PHE A 22 8.60 4.70 5.51
C PHE A 22 9.37 4.55 6.82
N GLU A 23 9.49 5.62 7.59
CA GLU A 23 10.11 5.56 8.91
C GLU A 23 9.34 4.64 9.84
N GLN A 24 8.02 4.77 9.87
CA GLN A 24 7.20 3.93 10.75
C GLN A 24 7.19 2.48 10.33
N LEU A 25 7.24 2.18 9.03
CA LEU A 25 7.37 0.81 8.57
C LEU A 25 8.69 0.19 9.05
N ASP A 26 9.78 0.96 9.01
CA ASP A 26 11.06 0.48 9.53
C ASP A 26 10.99 0.20 11.02
N ARG A 27 10.30 1.04 11.79
CA ARG A 27 10.13 0.81 13.23
C ARG A 27 9.33 -0.46 13.52
N LEU A 28 8.31 -0.73 12.70
CA LEU A 28 7.44 -1.89 12.90
C LEU A 28 8.14 -3.20 12.55
N PHE A 29 9.00 -3.21 11.55
CA PHE A 29 9.58 -4.44 11.00
C PHE A 29 11.10 -4.54 11.19
N GLY A 30 11.73 -3.60 11.87
CA GLY A 30 13.18 -3.48 11.97
C GLY A 30 13.72 -2.73 10.77
N LYS A 31 13.89 -3.39 9.64
CA LYS A 31 14.12 -2.74 8.35
C LYS A 31 13.09 -3.25 7.36
N SER A 32 12.50 -2.33 6.62
CA SER A 32 11.52 -2.68 5.61
C SER A 32 11.94 -2.19 4.23
N ARG A 33 11.41 -2.86 3.22
CA ARG A 33 11.55 -2.45 1.84
C ARG A 33 10.15 -2.21 1.28
N PRO A 34 9.76 -0.97 1.05
CA PRO A 34 8.44 -0.73 0.46
C PRO A 34 8.43 -1.19 -1.00
N VAL A 35 7.37 -1.90 -1.37
CA VAL A 35 7.16 -2.44 -2.71
C VAL A 35 5.86 -1.85 -3.25
N VAL A 36 5.91 -1.29 -4.45
CA VAL A 36 4.71 -0.85 -5.15
C VAL A 36 4.53 -1.71 -6.39
N LEU A 37 3.31 -2.22 -6.60
CA LEU A 37 3.01 -3.00 -7.80
C LEU A 37 2.83 -2.06 -8.99
N SER A 38 3.24 -2.51 -10.17
CA SER A 38 3.05 -1.72 -11.40
C SER A 38 1.58 -1.38 -11.62
N THR A 39 0.67 -2.28 -11.25
CA THR A 39 -0.78 -2.04 -11.32
C THR A 39 -1.23 -0.94 -10.36
N THR A 40 -0.61 -0.81 -9.19
CA THR A 40 -0.90 0.27 -8.25
C THR A 40 -0.46 1.62 -8.81
N ILE A 41 0.70 1.67 -9.47
CA ILE A 41 1.17 2.88 -10.16
C ILE A 41 0.17 3.27 -11.25
N GLU A 42 -0.31 2.31 -12.00
CA GLU A 42 -1.33 2.53 -13.04
C GLU A 42 -2.60 3.14 -12.45
N GLU A 43 -3.06 2.63 -11.32
CA GLU A 43 -4.22 3.15 -10.59
C GLU A 43 -4.01 4.62 -10.19
N LEU A 44 -2.84 4.95 -9.64
CA LEU A 44 -2.50 6.33 -9.28
C LEU A 44 -2.44 7.24 -10.51
N GLN A 45 -1.92 6.75 -11.63
CA GLN A 45 -1.89 7.51 -12.87
C GLN A 45 -3.30 7.83 -13.37
N GLN A 46 -4.23 6.89 -13.25
CA GLN A 46 -5.62 7.14 -13.61
C GLN A 46 -6.26 8.20 -12.73
N LEU A 47 -5.99 8.19 -11.44
CA LEU A 47 -6.48 9.23 -10.51
C LEU A 47 -5.91 10.60 -10.87
N THR A 48 -4.65 10.68 -11.27
CA THR A 48 -4.02 11.93 -11.69
C THR A 48 -4.65 12.46 -12.95
N ALA A 49 -5.01 11.59 -13.90
CA ALA A 49 -5.55 11.99 -15.21
C ALA A 49 -7.04 12.28 -15.17
N LYS A 50 -7.83 11.53 -14.39
CA LYS A 50 -9.29 11.51 -14.48
C LYS A 50 -10.02 11.88 -13.20
N GLY A 51 -9.33 12.06 -12.09
CA GLY A 51 -9.96 12.40 -10.82
C GLY A 51 -10.39 13.86 -10.75
N PRO A 52 -11.16 14.24 -9.71
CA PRO A 52 -11.46 15.64 -9.44
C PRO A 52 -10.18 16.47 -9.27
N PRO A 53 -10.18 17.80 -9.53
CA PRO A 53 -8.96 18.60 -9.47
C PRO A 53 -8.17 18.48 -8.17
N LYS A 54 -8.84 18.49 -7.02
CA LYS A 54 -8.17 18.33 -5.72
C LYS A 54 -7.51 16.95 -5.60
N MET A 55 -8.22 15.92 -6.03
CA MET A 55 -7.72 14.54 -5.99
C MET A 55 -6.56 14.36 -6.96
N ARG A 56 -6.60 14.98 -8.13
CA ARG A 56 -5.52 14.91 -9.12
C ARG A 56 -4.22 15.46 -8.55
N LYS A 57 -4.29 16.60 -7.85
CA LYS A 57 -3.11 17.21 -7.24
C LYS A 57 -2.52 16.31 -6.16
N GLN A 58 -3.37 15.75 -5.29
CA GLN A 58 -2.92 14.84 -4.25
C GLN A 58 -2.36 13.55 -4.86
N ALA A 59 -2.98 13.02 -5.90
CA ALA A 59 -2.51 11.81 -6.57
C ALA A 59 -1.15 12.02 -7.22
N GLN A 60 -0.89 13.21 -7.78
CA GLN A 60 0.42 13.52 -8.34
C GLN A 60 1.50 13.52 -7.27
N ALA A 61 1.22 14.11 -6.11
CA ALA A 61 2.15 14.10 -4.99
C ALA A 61 2.34 12.68 -4.43
N ALA A 62 1.26 11.91 -4.33
CA ALA A 62 1.33 10.50 -3.92
C ALA A 62 2.16 9.67 -4.90
N PHE A 63 2.03 9.95 -6.20
CA PHE A 63 2.81 9.28 -7.23
C PHE A 63 4.32 9.48 -7.03
N GLU A 64 4.75 10.65 -6.59
CA GLU A 64 6.15 10.91 -6.33
C GLU A 64 6.71 10.01 -5.21
N TYR A 65 5.88 9.66 -4.22
CA TYR A 65 6.30 8.74 -3.16
C TYR A 65 6.59 7.33 -3.67
N THR A 66 5.98 6.93 -4.79
CA THR A 66 6.24 5.60 -5.36
C THR A 66 7.68 5.43 -5.77
N GLN A 67 8.40 6.53 -6.04
CA GLN A 67 9.79 6.47 -6.44
C GLN A 67 10.71 6.03 -5.29
N LYS A 68 10.24 6.10 -4.06
CA LYS A 68 10.97 5.59 -2.90
C LYS A 68 10.76 4.09 -2.69
N CYS A 69 9.92 3.48 -3.51
CA CYS A 69 9.59 2.05 -3.42
C CYS A 69 10.29 1.27 -4.53
N VAL A 70 10.50 -0.01 -4.26
CA VAL A 70 10.84 -0.95 -5.33
C VAL A 70 9.57 -1.21 -6.13
N THR A 71 9.64 -1.06 -7.44
CA THR A 71 8.50 -1.39 -8.31
C THR A 71 8.56 -2.86 -8.68
N ALA A 72 7.48 -3.58 -8.38
CA ALA A 72 7.31 -4.96 -8.82
C ALA A 72 6.40 -4.99 -10.04
N LYS A 73 6.93 -5.47 -11.15
CA LYS A 73 6.15 -5.60 -12.37
C LYS A 73 5.22 -6.81 -12.27
N VAL A 74 3.92 -6.57 -12.35
CA VAL A 74 2.91 -7.63 -12.24
C VAL A 74 1.86 -7.43 -13.32
N GLU A 75 1.09 -8.47 -13.59
CA GLU A 75 0.00 -8.42 -14.56
C GLU A 75 -1.34 -8.46 -13.83
N LYS A 76 -2.32 -7.75 -14.39
CA LYS A 76 -3.68 -7.76 -13.91
C LYS A 76 -4.57 -8.44 -14.95
N GLY A 77 -5.32 -9.45 -14.50
CA GLY A 77 -6.31 -10.10 -15.36
C GLY A 77 -7.45 -9.16 -15.71
N SER A 78 -8.12 -9.41 -16.82
CA SER A 78 -9.20 -8.54 -17.29
C SER A 78 -10.38 -8.45 -16.30
N SER A 79 -10.59 -9.50 -15.49
CA SER A 79 -11.64 -9.55 -14.49
C SER A 79 -11.17 -9.21 -13.08
N GLU A 80 -9.87 -8.95 -12.90
CA GLU A 80 -9.33 -8.59 -11.60
C GLU A 80 -9.45 -7.10 -11.35
N SER A 81 -9.76 -6.74 -10.09
CA SER A 81 -9.60 -5.36 -9.61
C SER A 81 -8.13 -5.14 -9.19
N TYR A 82 -7.77 -3.88 -8.95
CA TYR A 82 -6.45 -3.57 -8.38
C TYR A 82 -6.26 -4.24 -7.02
N ASP A 83 -7.31 -4.29 -6.20
CA ASP A 83 -7.27 -4.97 -4.90
C ASP A 83 -7.06 -6.47 -5.04
N ASP A 84 -7.65 -7.10 -6.05
CA ASP A 84 -7.47 -8.52 -6.32
C ASP A 84 -6.00 -8.84 -6.60
N VAL A 85 -5.31 -7.98 -7.35
CA VAL A 85 -3.89 -8.18 -7.66
C VAL A 85 -3.04 -8.08 -6.39
N ILE A 86 -3.33 -7.09 -5.54
CA ILE A 86 -2.61 -6.93 -4.26
C ILE A 86 -2.78 -8.19 -3.40
N LEU A 87 -4.01 -8.66 -3.25
CA LEU A 87 -4.30 -9.86 -2.46
C LEU A 87 -3.55 -11.08 -3.02
N ARG A 88 -3.61 -11.27 -4.33
CA ARG A 88 -2.97 -12.42 -4.98
C ARG A 88 -1.46 -12.39 -4.77
N LYS A 89 -0.82 -11.26 -4.99
CA LYS A 89 0.63 -11.14 -4.87
C LYS A 89 1.09 -11.19 -3.41
N ALA A 90 0.33 -10.63 -2.49
CA ALA A 90 0.66 -10.73 -1.07
C ALA A 90 0.66 -12.19 -0.60
N LYS A 91 -0.29 -12.98 -1.07
CA LYS A 91 -0.34 -14.42 -0.78
C LYS A 91 0.84 -15.16 -1.42
N ASP A 92 1.09 -14.89 -2.70
CA ASP A 92 2.14 -15.57 -3.45
C ASP A 92 3.53 -15.33 -2.83
N TRP A 93 3.79 -14.10 -2.42
CA TRP A 93 5.10 -13.71 -1.92
C TRP A 93 5.21 -13.74 -0.40
N ASN A 94 4.10 -13.92 0.29
CA ASN A 94 4.03 -13.85 1.75
C ASN A 94 4.55 -12.50 2.28
N TYR A 95 4.11 -11.42 1.66
CA TYR A 95 4.47 -10.06 2.08
C TYR A 95 3.31 -9.43 2.83
N PRO A 96 3.58 -8.64 3.88
CA PRO A 96 2.54 -7.80 4.48
C PRO A 96 2.12 -6.70 3.52
N VAL A 97 0.92 -6.16 3.73
CA VAL A 97 0.34 -5.10 2.91
C VAL A 97 0.00 -3.91 3.79
N ALA A 98 0.38 -2.71 3.35
CA ALA A 98 -0.02 -1.47 4.00
C ALA A 98 -1.21 -0.89 3.23
N THR A 99 -2.36 -0.79 3.90
CA THR A 99 -3.59 -0.26 3.32
C THR A 99 -4.50 0.28 4.42
N ASN A 100 -5.27 1.32 4.09
CA ASN A 100 -6.33 1.84 4.96
C ASN A 100 -7.73 1.46 4.46
N ASP A 101 -7.82 0.73 3.37
CA ASP A 101 -9.10 0.25 2.87
C ASP A 101 -9.60 -0.89 3.77
N ALA A 102 -10.71 -0.65 4.48
CA ALA A 102 -11.24 -1.61 5.42
C ALA A 102 -11.64 -2.93 4.74
N ASN A 103 -12.17 -2.85 3.54
CA ASN A 103 -12.60 -4.01 2.77
C ASN A 103 -11.40 -4.88 2.36
N LEU A 104 -10.36 -4.25 1.83
CA LEU A 104 -9.14 -4.98 1.44
C LEU A 104 -8.47 -5.56 2.69
N ARG A 105 -8.43 -4.81 3.79
CA ARG A 105 -7.88 -5.28 5.05
C ARG A 105 -8.54 -6.58 5.51
N GLU A 106 -9.87 -6.62 5.49
CA GLU A 106 -10.63 -7.81 5.88
C GLU A 106 -10.29 -9.00 4.97
N ARG A 107 -10.27 -8.79 3.66
CA ARG A 107 -9.92 -9.83 2.70
C ARG A 107 -8.51 -10.39 2.94
N LEU A 108 -7.56 -9.49 3.19
CA LEU A 108 -6.18 -9.87 3.47
C LEU A 108 -6.08 -10.69 4.75
N ARG A 109 -6.78 -10.26 5.81
CA ARG A 109 -6.77 -10.99 7.08
C ARG A 109 -7.42 -12.37 6.96
N GLU A 110 -8.50 -12.49 6.20
CA GLU A 110 -9.11 -13.78 5.91
C GLU A 110 -8.15 -14.72 5.17
N ALA A 111 -7.24 -14.16 4.38
CA ALA A 111 -6.22 -14.92 3.67
C ALA A 111 -4.94 -15.10 4.50
N SER A 112 -4.95 -14.73 5.78
CA SER A 112 -3.80 -14.83 6.70
C SER A 112 -2.63 -13.94 6.28
N VAL A 113 -2.91 -12.84 5.58
CA VAL A 113 -1.89 -11.84 5.22
C VAL A 113 -1.84 -10.77 6.31
N THR A 114 -0.64 -10.42 6.74
CA THR A 114 -0.43 -9.34 7.70
C THR A 114 -0.71 -7.99 7.07
N VAL A 115 -1.40 -7.11 7.79
CA VAL A 115 -1.79 -5.79 7.31
C VAL A 115 -1.22 -4.70 8.22
N VAL A 116 -0.75 -3.61 7.60
CA VAL A 116 -0.36 -2.38 8.29
C VAL A 116 -1.40 -1.32 7.94
N PHE A 117 -1.87 -0.59 8.92
CA PHE A 117 -2.86 0.47 8.71
C PHE A 117 -2.68 1.60 9.73
N VAL A 118 -3.34 2.72 9.49
CA VAL A 118 -3.28 3.89 10.39
C VAL A 118 -4.29 3.72 11.51
N ARG A 119 -3.84 3.91 12.76
CA ARG A 119 -4.71 3.93 13.94
C ARG A 119 -4.73 5.33 14.55
N LYS A 120 -5.91 5.80 14.93
CA LYS A 120 -6.13 7.10 15.62
C LYS A 120 -5.54 8.28 14.85
N LYS A 121 -5.40 8.16 13.53
CA LYS A 121 -4.84 9.22 12.66
C LYS A 121 -3.43 9.65 13.07
N SER A 122 -2.70 8.84 13.83
CA SER A 122 -1.42 9.25 14.40
C SER A 122 -0.26 8.29 14.14
N HIS A 123 -0.53 7.01 13.99
CA HIS A 123 0.55 6.02 13.85
C HIS A 123 0.09 4.78 13.10
N LEU A 124 1.07 4.01 12.65
CA LEU A 124 0.82 2.75 11.97
C LEU A 124 0.82 1.60 12.98
N VAL A 125 -0.07 0.64 12.77
CA VAL A 125 -0.13 -0.59 13.55
C VAL A 125 -0.14 -1.80 12.63
N VAL A 126 0.27 -2.94 13.17
CA VAL A 126 0.30 -4.22 12.45
C VAL A 126 -0.79 -5.13 13.00
N ASP A 127 -1.54 -5.75 12.09
CA ASP A 127 -2.50 -6.80 12.41
C ASP A 127 -2.09 -8.06 11.66
N GLY A 128 -1.73 -9.10 12.39
CA GLY A 128 -1.30 -10.36 11.82
C GLY A 128 -0.06 -10.92 12.51
N LYS A 129 0.62 -11.85 11.84
CA LYS A 129 1.80 -12.49 12.40
C LYS A 129 3.01 -11.57 12.41
N SER A 130 3.91 -11.83 13.34
CA SER A 130 5.17 -11.10 13.42
C SER A 130 6.14 -11.54 12.33
N PHE A 131 6.88 -10.57 11.80
CA PHE A 131 7.98 -10.79 10.84
C PHE A 131 9.27 -10.42 11.54
N GLN A 132 10.05 -11.42 11.92
CA GLN A 132 11.33 -11.20 12.57
C GLN A 132 12.47 -11.68 11.69
#